data_b43b926ece19c991c4fdbd5efff9a7e6
#
_entry.id   b43b926ece19c991c4fdbd5efff9a7e6
#
_cell.length_a   1.000
_cell.length_b   1.000
_cell.length_c   1.000
_cell.angle_alpha   90.00
_cell.angle_beta   90.00
_cell.angle_gamma   90.00
#
_symmetry.space_group_name_H-M   'P 1'
#
loop_
_entity.id
_entity.type
_entity.pdbx_description
1 polymer ?
#
loop_
_entity_poly.entity_id
_entity_poly.type
_entity_poly.pdbx_seq_one_letter_code
_entity_poly.pdbx_strand_id
1 'polypeptide(L)'
;FSETSSPGIKNTGPFHQGRLDEVEVSIDAGHYPKPITVSLIHSDQRVEIRYTLDGSIPDSNAPIYHAPVTLDETSVLKARAFLEGYLPSGTCSHTYLINFKSTIPIISVSGAQDDWYSDERGIYVRGSQGGVNLPHIGANFWREWERSVDVEWIDPEGQRRFVQSVGAKIHGGWSRAAPQKSIALIARSRYGDNRFRGQFFEDRENTEFKQLLLRNTGNDWTSAMLRDVVSQSLMDGLDLNTQAYRPVQVLLNGNYLGLFHLRERA
;
A
#
# COMPACT_ATOMS: atom_id res chain seq x y z
N PHE A 1 7.68 25.26 -13.13
CA PHE A 1 8.18 24.16 -12.27
C PHE A 1 9.27 23.39 -13.01
N SER A 2 10.33 22.97 -12.32
CA SER A 2 11.38 22.10 -12.88
C SER A 2 11.16 20.69 -12.36
N GLU A 3 11.39 19.67 -13.18
CA GLU A 3 11.32 18.24 -12.75
C GLU A 3 12.35 17.92 -11.66
N THR A 4 13.50 18.58 -11.72
CA THR A 4 14.56 18.43 -10.73
C THR A 4 14.85 19.76 -10.06
N SER A 5 14.79 19.81 -8.74
CA SER A 5 15.22 20.96 -7.97
C SER A 5 16.72 20.96 -7.81
N SER A 6 17.39 22.08 -8.07
CA SER A 6 18.83 22.25 -7.91
C SER A 6 19.08 23.34 -6.86
N PRO A 7 19.11 23.04 -5.56
CA PRO A 7 19.31 24.05 -4.52
C PRO A 7 20.63 24.81 -4.74
N GLY A 8 20.53 26.13 -4.82
CA GLY A 8 21.70 27.02 -4.98
C GLY A 8 22.26 27.16 -6.41
N ILE A 9 21.67 26.50 -7.41
CA ILE A 9 22.06 26.60 -8.82
C ILE A 9 20.81 26.90 -9.66
N LYS A 10 20.98 27.61 -10.78
CA LYS A 10 19.87 27.85 -11.72
C LYS A 10 19.36 26.50 -12.25
N ASN A 11 18.07 26.23 -12.07
CA ASN A 11 17.44 25.03 -12.61
C ASN A 11 17.63 24.94 -14.13
N THR A 12 18.16 23.81 -14.59
CA THR A 12 18.33 23.48 -16.00
C THR A 12 17.48 22.25 -16.28
N GLY A 13 16.51 22.35 -17.16
CA GLY A 13 15.63 21.24 -17.54
C GLY A 13 14.32 21.74 -18.17
N PRO A 14 13.46 20.87 -18.62
CA PRO A 14 12.15 21.29 -19.11
C PRO A 14 11.40 22.03 -18.01
N PHE A 15 10.87 23.20 -18.36
CA PHE A 15 10.05 23.99 -17.46
C PHE A 15 8.58 23.70 -17.73
N HIS A 16 7.85 23.30 -16.68
CA HIS A 16 6.43 23.07 -16.74
C HIS A 16 5.64 24.29 -16.23
N GLN A 17 4.47 24.51 -16.79
CA GLN A 17 3.57 25.61 -16.39
C GLN A 17 3.03 25.41 -14.97
N GLY A 18 2.86 24.14 -14.56
CA GLY A 18 2.35 23.78 -13.25
C GLY A 18 2.30 22.25 -13.10
N ARG A 19 1.68 21.82 -12.01
CA ARG A 19 1.24 20.43 -11.81
C ARG A 19 -0.27 20.39 -12.01
N LEU A 20 -0.76 19.34 -12.68
CA LEU A 20 -2.19 19.09 -12.83
C LEU A 20 -2.84 18.73 -11.48
N ASP A 21 -4.10 19.07 -11.32
CA ASP A 21 -4.92 18.61 -10.21
C ASP A 21 -5.15 17.09 -10.30
N GLU A 22 -5.54 16.47 -9.19
CA GLU A 22 -5.80 15.03 -9.15
C GLU A 22 -7.09 14.68 -9.90
N VAL A 23 -7.12 13.47 -10.42
CA VAL A 23 -8.31 12.87 -11.01
C VAL A 23 -9.29 12.51 -9.90
N GLU A 24 -10.54 12.88 -10.06
CA GLU A 24 -11.64 12.49 -9.17
C GLU A 24 -12.34 11.24 -9.70
N VAL A 25 -12.94 10.47 -8.79
CA VAL A 25 -13.74 9.29 -9.10
C VAL A 25 -15.21 9.53 -8.74
N SER A 26 -16.13 8.96 -9.51
CA SER A 26 -17.58 9.09 -9.25
C SER A 26 -18.08 8.24 -8.08
N ILE A 27 -17.30 7.27 -7.64
CA ILE A 27 -17.65 6.33 -6.57
C ILE A 27 -16.41 6.16 -5.68
N ASP A 28 -16.57 6.32 -4.37
CA ASP A 28 -15.47 6.16 -3.41
C ASP A 28 -14.98 4.72 -3.30
N ALA A 29 -13.74 4.55 -2.82
CA ALA A 29 -13.19 3.24 -2.45
C ALA A 29 -14.03 2.60 -1.32
N GLY A 30 -14.11 1.27 -1.33
CA GLY A 30 -14.85 0.54 -0.31
C GLY A 30 -15.42 -0.79 -0.79
N HIS A 31 -16.41 -1.32 -0.03
CA HIS A 31 -17.03 -2.60 -0.31
C HIS A 31 -18.34 -2.43 -1.10
N TYR A 32 -18.48 -3.23 -2.15
CA TYR A 32 -19.64 -3.27 -3.03
C TYR A 32 -20.12 -4.71 -3.25
N PRO A 33 -21.39 -5.02 -2.97
CA PRO A 33 -21.91 -6.38 -3.07
C PRO A 33 -22.16 -6.84 -4.51
N LYS A 34 -22.01 -5.94 -5.50
CA LYS A 34 -22.26 -6.17 -6.92
C LYS A 34 -21.25 -5.38 -7.75
N PRO A 35 -21.06 -5.73 -9.04
CA PRO A 35 -20.29 -4.91 -9.96
C PRO A 35 -20.73 -3.44 -9.97
N ILE A 36 -19.79 -2.54 -10.11
CA ILE A 36 -20.00 -1.09 -10.16
C ILE A 36 -19.37 -0.51 -11.41
N THR A 37 -19.80 0.68 -11.79
CA THR A 37 -19.21 1.43 -12.91
C THR A 37 -18.69 2.76 -12.41
N VAL A 38 -17.40 3.00 -12.55
CA VAL A 38 -16.68 4.17 -12.04
C VAL A 38 -16.33 5.10 -13.18
N SER A 39 -16.66 6.38 -13.04
CA SER A 39 -16.21 7.45 -13.94
C SER A 39 -15.01 8.15 -13.36
N LEU A 40 -14.07 8.54 -14.23
CA LEU A 40 -12.92 9.38 -13.91
C LEU A 40 -13.19 10.79 -14.41
N ILE A 41 -12.96 11.78 -13.56
CA ILE A 41 -13.34 13.17 -13.79
C ILE A 41 -12.12 14.07 -13.56
N HIS A 42 -11.94 15.07 -14.40
CA HIS A 42 -10.95 16.12 -14.20
C HIS A 42 -11.54 17.49 -14.58
N SER A 43 -11.18 18.52 -13.86
CA SER A 43 -11.68 19.89 -14.07
C SER A 43 -11.27 20.48 -15.42
N ASP A 44 -10.06 20.17 -15.90
CA ASP A 44 -9.55 20.59 -17.21
C ASP A 44 -9.86 19.53 -18.27
N GLN A 45 -10.66 19.86 -19.26
CA GLN A 45 -11.08 18.96 -20.33
C GLN A 45 -9.98 18.68 -21.38
N ARG A 46 -8.84 19.36 -21.31
CA ARG A 46 -7.72 19.16 -22.23
C ARG A 46 -6.82 18.01 -21.80
N VAL A 47 -6.94 17.53 -20.56
CA VAL A 47 -6.08 16.47 -20.03
C VAL A 47 -6.44 15.13 -20.63
N GLU A 48 -5.43 14.29 -20.81
CA GLU A 48 -5.58 12.87 -21.03
C GLU A 48 -5.54 12.15 -19.66
N ILE A 49 -6.61 11.47 -19.30
CA ILE A 49 -6.64 10.63 -18.09
C ILE A 49 -6.18 9.22 -18.46
N ARG A 50 -5.21 8.70 -17.72
CA ARG A 50 -4.75 7.31 -17.82
C ARG A 50 -4.98 6.58 -16.51
N TYR A 51 -5.26 5.28 -16.60
CA TYR A 51 -5.59 4.48 -15.42
C TYR A 51 -5.03 3.07 -15.49
N THR A 52 -4.97 2.42 -14.33
CA THR A 52 -4.65 1.00 -14.15
C THR A 52 -5.65 0.37 -13.18
N LEU A 53 -5.78 -0.96 -13.19
CA LEU A 53 -6.65 -1.71 -12.26
C LEU A 53 -5.86 -2.68 -11.36
N ASP A 54 -4.57 -2.79 -11.58
CA ASP A 54 -3.64 -3.70 -10.90
C ASP A 54 -2.80 -3.04 -9.80
N GLY A 55 -3.14 -1.81 -9.42
CA GLY A 55 -2.42 -1.06 -8.39
C GLY A 55 -1.09 -0.45 -8.84
N SER A 56 -0.68 -0.62 -10.09
CA SER A 56 0.49 0.08 -10.64
C SER A 56 0.20 1.57 -10.85
N ILE A 57 1.24 2.41 -10.81
CA ILE A 57 1.08 3.84 -11.06
C ILE A 57 0.95 4.06 -12.58
N PRO A 58 -0.13 4.71 -13.06
CA PRO A 58 -0.28 4.99 -14.49
C PRO A 58 0.85 5.89 -15.01
N ASP A 59 1.49 5.43 -16.08
CA ASP A 59 2.48 6.18 -16.84
C ASP A 59 1.95 6.55 -18.24
N SER A 60 2.81 7.08 -19.10
CA SER A 60 2.46 7.45 -20.49
C SER A 60 2.07 6.26 -21.38
N ASN A 61 2.24 5.02 -20.94
CA ASN A 61 1.88 3.81 -21.68
C ASN A 61 0.61 3.14 -21.13
N ALA A 62 0.13 3.60 -19.97
CA ALA A 62 -1.09 3.07 -19.37
C ALA A 62 -2.32 3.35 -20.25
N PRO A 63 -3.38 2.54 -20.17
CA PRO A 63 -4.62 2.74 -20.91
C PRO A 63 -5.20 4.14 -20.72
N ILE A 64 -5.67 4.74 -21.82
CA ILE A 64 -6.38 6.03 -21.81
C ILE A 64 -7.83 5.79 -21.40
N TYR A 65 -8.34 6.66 -20.54
CA TYR A 65 -9.74 6.66 -20.15
C TYR A 65 -10.62 7.31 -21.23
N HIS A 66 -11.54 6.55 -21.79
CA HIS A 66 -12.49 7.01 -22.79
C HIS A 66 -13.96 6.89 -22.35
N ALA A 67 -14.25 6.00 -21.42
CA ALA A 67 -15.60 5.70 -20.94
C ALA A 67 -15.56 5.14 -19.52
N PRO A 68 -16.69 5.18 -18.77
CA PRO A 68 -16.77 4.62 -17.43
C PRO A 68 -16.29 3.16 -17.38
N VAL A 69 -15.52 2.84 -16.33
CA VAL A 69 -14.87 1.54 -16.13
C VAL A 69 -15.78 0.67 -15.28
N THR A 70 -16.17 -0.49 -15.79
CA THR A 70 -16.92 -1.48 -15.00
C THR A 70 -15.95 -2.37 -14.22
N LEU A 71 -16.18 -2.46 -12.91
CA LEU A 71 -15.42 -3.31 -11.99
C LEU A 71 -16.34 -4.45 -11.52
N ASP A 72 -16.04 -5.66 -11.95
CA ASP A 72 -16.79 -6.89 -11.61
C ASP A 72 -16.04 -7.79 -10.61
N GLU A 73 -14.76 -7.47 -10.37
CA GLU A 73 -13.91 -8.12 -9.38
C GLU A 73 -13.18 -7.07 -8.51
N THR A 74 -12.67 -7.52 -7.37
CA THR A 74 -11.85 -6.67 -6.48
C THR A 74 -10.65 -6.13 -7.23
N SER A 75 -10.51 -4.80 -7.25
CA SER A 75 -9.52 -4.10 -8.06
C SER A 75 -8.96 -2.88 -7.33
N VAL A 76 -7.74 -2.49 -7.69
CA VAL A 76 -7.14 -1.23 -7.25
C VAL A 76 -7.02 -0.31 -8.46
N LEU A 77 -7.98 0.60 -8.58
CA LEU A 77 -7.97 1.61 -9.62
C LEU A 77 -7.02 2.73 -9.21
N LYS A 78 -6.04 3.01 -10.08
CA LYS A 78 -5.22 4.20 -10.01
C LYS A 78 -5.38 5.02 -11.27
N ALA A 79 -5.43 6.36 -11.11
CA ALA A 79 -5.56 7.26 -12.25
C ALA A 79 -4.65 8.48 -12.10
N ARG A 80 -4.20 9.01 -13.23
CA ARG A 80 -3.43 10.24 -13.35
C ARG A 80 -3.85 11.03 -14.58
N ALA A 81 -3.77 12.35 -14.47
CA ALA A 81 -3.96 13.28 -15.58
C ALA A 81 -2.62 13.68 -16.20
N PHE A 82 -2.60 13.79 -17.52
CA PHE A 82 -1.45 14.18 -18.34
C PHE A 82 -1.85 15.31 -19.29
N LEU A 83 -0.98 16.30 -19.43
CA LEU A 83 -1.11 17.38 -20.39
C LEU A 83 0.27 17.90 -20.76
N GLU A 84 0.53 18.09 -22.04
CA GLU A 84 1.80 18.61 -22.51
C GLU A 84 2.11 19.98 -21.88
N GLY A 85 3.34 20.17 -21.45
CA GLY A 85 3.78 21.39 -20.76
C GLY A 85 3.44 21.46 -19.28
N TYR A 86 2.81 20.43 -18.70
CA TYR A 86 2.52 20.33 -17.27
C TYR A 86 3.18 19.09 -16.64
N LEU A 87 3.47 19.16 -15.35
CA LEU A 87 3.77 17.96 -14.58
C LEU A 87 2.47 17.15 -14.42
N PRO A 88 2.54 15.81 -14.55
CA PRO A 88 1.37 14.96 -14.31
C PRO A 88 0.77 15.20 -12.93
N SER A 89 -0.51 14.91 -12.77
CA SER A 89 -1.19 14.98 -11.48
C SER A 89 -0.57 14.06 -10.41
N GLY A 90 -0.96 14.22 -9.17
CA GLY A 90 -0.87 13.16 -8.18
C GLY A 90 -1.56 11.88 -8.68
N THR A 91 -1.30 10.75 -8.02
CA THR A 91 -1.99 9.49 -8.34
C THR A 91 -3.18 9.36 -7.41
N CYS A 92 -4.38 9.39 -7.95
CA CYS A 92 -5.55 8.96 -7.19
C CYS A 92 -5.52 7.43 -7.08
N SER A 93 -5.80 6.88 -5.88
CA SER A 93 -5.73 5.43 -5.60
C SER A 93 -6.98 5.00 -4.85
N HIS A 94 -7.71 4.04 -5.39
CA HIS A 94 -8.99 3.57 -4.84
C HIS A 94 -9.11 2.05 -4.95
N THR A 95 -9.25 1.38 -3.80
CA THR A 95 -9.53 -0.06 -3.74
C THR A 95 -11.03 -0.30 -3.70
N TYR A 96 -11.53 -1.06 -4.65
CA TYR A 96 -12.92 -1.50 -4.73
C TYR A 96 -13.02 -2.99 -4.43
N LEU A 97 -13.70 -3.33 -3.35
CA LEU A 97 -13.90 -4.69 -2.87
C LEU A 97 -15.23 -5.22 -3.42
N ILE A 98 -15.19 -5.92 -4.54
CA ILE A 98 -16.40 -6.43 -5.18
C ILE A 98 -16.74 -7.82 -4.65
N ASN A 99 -17.94 -7.96 -4.06
CA ASN A 99 -18.41 -9.21 -3.45
C ASN A 99 -17.43 -9.80 -2.43
N PHE A 100 -16.60 -8.98 -1.81
CA PHE A 100 -15.61 -9.36 -0.81
C PHE A 100 -16.18 -9.09 0.60
N LYS A 101 -16.32 -10.13 1.42
CA LYS A 101 -16.87 -10.01 2.78
C LYS A 101 -15.74 -10.12 3.81
N SER A 102 -15.73 -9.21 4.76
CA SER A 102 -14.84 -9.27 5.92
C SER A 102 -15.57 -8.80 7.17
N THR A 103 -15.31 -9.44 8.31
CA THR A 103 -15.74 -9.02 9.64
C THR A 103 -14.66 -8.30 10.41
N ILE A 104 -13.48 -8.17 9.83
CA ILE A 104 -12.32 -7.46 10.38
C ILE A 104 -11.81 -6.45 9.34
N PRO A 105 -11.06 -5.42 9.76
CA PRO A 105 -10.55 -4.42 8.83
C PRO A 105 -9.69 -5.02 7.73
N ILE A 106 -9.69 -4.36 6.58
CA ILE A 106 -8.87 -4.69 5.42
C ILE A 106 -7.81 -3.61 5.24
N ILE A 107 -6.57 -4.03 5.04
CA ILE A 107 -5.49 -3.16 4.56
C ILE A 107 -5.19 -3.53 3.11
N SER A 108 -5.47 -2.62 2.21
CA SER A 108 -5.04 -2.72 0.82
C SER A 108 -3.69 -2.03 0.65
N VAL A 109 -2.72 -2.78 0.15
CA VAL A 109 -1.37 -2.27 -0.19
C VAL A 109 -1.23 -2.36 -1.70
N SER A 110 -0.91 -1.26 -2.35
CA SER A 110 -0.79 -1.23 -3.81
C SER A 110 0.45 -0.49 -4.29
N GLY A 111 1.11 -1.05 -5.29
CA GLY A 111 2.34 -0.50 -5.87
C GLY A 111 2.73 -1.23 -7.14
N ALA A 112 3.80 -0.78 -7.79
CA ALA A 112 4.26 -1.39 -9.03
C ALA A 112 4.49 -2.89 -8.86
N GLN A 113 3.94 -3.68 -9.80
CA GLN A 113 4.04 -5.14 -9.78
C GLN A 113 5.49 -5.62 -9.71
N ASP A 114 6.39 -4.96 -10.46
CA ASP A 114 7.82 -5.28 -10.47
C ASP A 114 8.51 -5.03 -9.13
N ASP A 115 8.04 -4.06 -8.34
CA ASP A 115 8.57 -3.78 -7.01
C ASP A 115 8.26 -4.90 -6.00
N TRP A 116 7.25 -5.72 -6.30
CA TRP A 116 6.88 -6.88 -5.50
C TRP A 116 7.50 -8.18 -6.02
N TYR A 117 7.46 -8.40 -7.36
CA TYR A 117 7.61 -9.75 -7.91
C TYR A 117 8.68 -9.91 -8.99
N SER A 118 9.33 -8.84 -9.49
CA SER A 118 10.40 -9.03 -10.46
C SER A 118 11.66 -9.66 -9.82
N ASP A 119 12.38 -10.47 -10.56
CA ASP A 119 13.62 -11.10 -10.09
C ASP A 119 14.71 -10.08 -9.72
N GLU A 120 14.71 -8.93 -10.40
CA GLU A 120 15.77 -7.92 -10.22
C GLU A 120 15.52 -7.02 -9.02
N ARG A 121 14.27 -6.60 -8.78
CA ARG A 121 13.92 -5.55 -7.82
C ARG A 121 12.74 -5.86 -6.90
N GLY A 122 12.04 -6.96 -7.13
CA GLY A 122 10.87 -7.37 -6.36
C GLY A 122 11.25 -7.79 -4.95
N ILE A 123 10.65 -7.14 -3.94
CA ILE A 123 10.98 -7.39 -2.53
C ILE A 123 10.34 -8.65 -1.96
N TYR A 124 9.35 -9.23 -2.63
CA TYR A 124 8.59 -10.38 -2.13
C TYR A 124 9.13 -11.73 -2.63
N VAL A 125 9.99 -11.72 -3.62
CA VAL A 125 10.53 -12.92 -4.28
C VAL A 125 11.97 -13.24 -3.83
N ARG A 126 12.40 -14.45 -4.18
CA ARG A 126 13.77 -14.88 -3.93
C ARG A 126 14.77 -14.10 -4.80
N GLY A 127 14.41 -13.81 -6.05
CA GLY A 127 15.30 -13.23 -7.04
C GLY A 127 16.41 -14.21 -7.48
N SER A 128 17.19 -13.80 -8.45
CA SER A 128 18.27 -14.62 -9.06
C SER A 128 19.46 -14.87 -8.13
N GLN A 129 19.65 -14.02 -7.11
CA GLN A 129 20.80 -14.11 -6.17
C GLN A 129 20.47 -14.91 -4.90
N GLY A 130 19.23 -15.36 -4.72
CA GLY A 130 18.82 -16.10 -3.54
C GLY A 130 19.33 -17.54 -3.54
N GLY A 131 19.95 -17.95 -2.44
CA GLY A 131 20.39 -19.34 -2.24
C GLY A 131 19.25 -20.34 -2.39
N VAL A 132 19.58 -21.56 -2.82
CA VAL A 132 18.59 -22.64 -3.04
C VAL A 132 18.00 -23.14 -1.72
N ASN A 133 18.86 -23.25 -0.69
CA ASN A 133 18.46 -23.77 0.62
C ASN A 133 17.85 -22.69 1.51
N LEU A 134 16.86 -23.06 2.33
CA LEU A 134 16.34 -22.18 3.36
C LEU A 134 17.46 -21.69 4.30
N PRO A 135 17.43 -20.42 4.71
CA PRO A 135 16.40 -19.40 4.46
C PRO A 135 16.65 -18.56 3.20
N HIS A 136 17.26 -19.11 2.17
CA HIS A 136 17.53 -18.44 0.88
C HIS A 136 18.42 -17.18 1.03
N ILE A 137 19.53 -17.28 1.75
CA ILE A 137 20.46 -16.16 1.97
C ILE A 137 20.82 -15.50 0.63
N GLY A 138 20.80 -14.18 0.60
CA GLY A 138 21.04 -13.39 -0.62
C GLY A 138 19.79 -13.09 -1.45
N ALA A 139 18.63 -13.70 -1.11
CA ALA A 139 17.37 -13.41 -1.77
C ALA A 139 16.96 -11.93 -1.64
N ASN A 140 16.12 -11.47 -2.58
CA ASN A 140 15.63 -10.10 -2.59
C ASN A 140 14.94 -9.71 -1.28
N PHE A 141 14.16 -10.60 -0.68
CA PHE A 141 13.50 -10.33 0.59
C PHE A 141 14.46 -10.20 1.80
N TRP A 142 15.76 -10.48 1.65
CA TRP A 142 16.80 -10.17 2.64
C TRP A 142 17.37 -8.77 2.48
N ARG A 143 17.12 -8.11 1.32
CA ARG A 143 17.60 -6.77 1.07
C ARG A 143 16.83 -5.75 1.92
N GLU A 144 17.50 -4.68 2.30
CA GLU A 144 16.88 -3.56 3.02
C GLU A 144 16.15 -2.60 2.07
N TRP A 145 15.62 -3.13 0.99
CA TRP A 145 14.91 -2.36 -0.03
C TRP A 145 13.55 -1.89 0.47
N GLU A 146 13.26 -0.62 0.23
CA GLU A 146 11.99 0.02 0.52
C GLU A 146 11.34 0.44 -0.81
N ARG A 147 10.08 0.10 -1.00
CA ARG A 147 9.31 0.38 -2.21
C ARG A 147 8.17 1.34 -1.89
N SER A 148 7.87 2.26 -2.81
CA SER A 148 6.73 3.17 -2.70
C SER A 148 5.44 2.40 -2.93
N VAL A 149 4.49 2.54 -2.00
CA VAL A 149 3.17 1.92 -2.08
C VAL A 149 2.12 2.89 -1.56
N ASP A 150 0.87 2.70 -1.98
CA ASP A 150 -0.28 3.30 -1.32
C ASP A 150 -0.91 2.27 -0.37
N VAL A 151 -1.33 2.75 0.79
CA VAL A 151 -2.00 1.94 1.81
C VAL A 151 -3.36 2.53 2.08
N GLU A 152 -4.38 1.70 1.96
CA GLU A 152 -5.76 2.04 2.31
C GLU A 152 -6.22 1.17 3.48
N TRP A 153 -6.93 1.77 4.43
CA TRP A 153 -7.63 1.09 5.50
C TRP A 153 -9.14 1.13 5.21
N ILE A 154 -9.75 -0.03 5.09
CA ILE A 154 -11.19 -0.19 4.89
C ILE A 154 -11.74 -0.92 6.12
N ASP A 155 -12.73 -0.33 6.78
CA ASP A 155 -13.34 -0.90 7.97
C ASP A 155 -14.26 -2.10 7.63
N PRO A 156 -14.75 -2.84 8.65
CA PRO A 156 -15.68 -3.95 8.43
C PRO A 156 -17.02 -3.52 7.80
N GLU A 157 -17.41 -2.26 7.96
CA GLU A 157 -18.60 -1.66 7.34
C GLU A 157 -18.37 -1.36 5.85
N GLY A 158 -17.14 -1.54 5.36
CA GLY A 158 -16.76 -1.35 3.98
C GLY A 158 -16.41 0.07 3.58
N GLN A 159 -16.18 0.95 4.57
CA GLN A 159 -15.81 2.35 4.32
C GLN A 159 -14.29 2.55 4.41
N ARG A 160 -13.72 3.27 3.44
CA ARG A 160 -12.32 3.67 3.51
C ARG A 160 -12.15 4.77 4.57
N ARG A 161 -11.39 4.48 5.60
CA ARG A 161 -11.09 5.40 6.70
C ARG A 161 -9.76 6.10 6.58
N PHE A 162 -8.87 5.57 5.75
CA PHE A 162 -7.51 6.08 5.63
C PHE A 162 -6.92 5.73 4.27
N VAL A 163 -6.12 6.64 3.70
CA VAL A 163 -5.26 6.41 2.54
C VAL A 163 -3.98 7.23 2.68
N GLN A 164 -2.84 6.62 2.38
CA GLN A 164 -1.55 7.31 2.40
C GLN A 164 -0.52 6.58 1.54
N SER A 165 0.34 7.35 0.84
CA SER A 165 1.56 6.81 0.22
C SER A 165 2.66 6.67 1.25
N VAL A 166 3.31 5.49 1.27
CA VAL A 166 4.31 5.10 2.27
C VAL A 166 5.41 4.24 1.65
N GLY A 167 6.46 3.93 2.41
CA GLY A 167 7.43 2.91 2.06
C GLY A 167 7.00 1.54 2.58
N ALA A 168 7.12 0.50 1.77
CA ALA A 168 6.96 -0.89 2.16
C ALA A 168 8.29 -1.64 2.11
N LYS A 169 8.56 -2.47 3.11
CA LYS A 169 9.78 -3.26 3.22
C LYS A 169 9.49 -4.60 3.88
N ILE A 170 10.13 -5.68 3.42
CA ILE A 170 10.02 -6.98 4.07
C ILE A 170 10.67 -6.93 5.46
N HIS A 171 9.97 -7.43 6.46
CA HIS A 171 10.38 -7.41 7.86
C HIS A 171 10.54 -8.82 8.42
N GLY A 172 11.43 -8.98 9.41
CA GLY A 172 11.65 -10.20 10.17
C GLY A 172 13.07 -10.74 10.05
N GLY A 173 13.28 -11.85 10.70
CA GLY A 173 14.47 -12.70 10.57
C GLY A 173 14.17 -13.87 9.60
N TRP A 174 14.24 -15.10 10.07
CA TRP A 174 13.95 -16.30 9.26
C TRP A 174 12.56 -16.31 8.62
N SER A 175 11.58 -15.65 9.23
CA SER A 175 10.21 -15.50 8.69
C SER A 175 10.15 -14.74 7.36
N ARG A 176 11.23 -14.05 6.93
CA ARG A 176 11.34 -13.47 5.58
C ARG A 176 11.28 -14.54 4.49
N ALA A 177 11.71 -15.77 4.78
CA ALA A 177 11.68 -16.88 3.84
C ALA A 177 10.31 -17.61 3.81
N ALA A 178 9.38 -17.27 4.72
CA ALA A 178 8.03 -17.84 4.70
C ALA A 178 7.26 -17.40 3.43
N PRO A 179 6.31 -18.21 2.94
CA PRO A 179 5.45 -17.82 1.83
C PRO A 179 4.73 -16.49 2.09
N GLN A 180 4.08 -16.35 3.23
CA GLN A 180 3.50 -15.09 3.69
C GLN A 180 4.53 -14.34 4.52
N LYS A 181 4.97 -13.17 4.03
CA LYS A 181 6.04 -12.38 4.65
C LYS A 181 5.48 -11.20 5.42
N SER A 182 6.10 -10.86 6.55
CA SER A 182 5.77 -9.62 7.26
C SER A 182 6.24 -8.41 6.46
N ILE A 183 5.41 -7.36 6.44
CA ILE A 183 5.66 -6.11 5.72
C ILE A 183 5.67 -4.96 6.72
N ALA A 184 6.77 -4.22 6.79
CA ALA A 184 6.83 -2.95 7.50
C ALA A 184 6.37 -1.82 6.57
N LEU A 185 5.41 -1.04 7.02
CA LEU A 185 4.90 0.16 6.38
C LEU A 185 5.52 1.38 7.07
N ILE A 186 6.16 2.27 6.33
CA ILE A 186 7.01 3.33 6.87
C ILE A 186 6.55 4.67 6.30
N ALA A 187 6.00 5.53 7.14
CA ALA A 187 5.64 6.88 6.76
C ALA A 187 6.89 7.77 6.68
N ARG A 188 7.11 8.39 5.52
CA ARG A 188 8.24 9.31 5.28
C ARG A 188 7.81 10.47 4.40
N SER A 189 8.34 11.65 4.68
CA SER A 189 8.05 12.87 3.90
C SER A 189 8.33 12.74 2.39
N ARG A 190 9.20 11.82 1.97
CA ARG A 190 9.45 11.57 0.54
C ARG A 190 8.30 10.89 -0.18
N TYR A 191 7.36 10.27 0.55
CA TYR A 191 6.18 9.63 -0.01
C TYR A 191 4.91 10.47 0.18
N GLY A 192 4.90 11.35 1.19
CA GLY A 192 3.76 12.16 1.57
C GLY A 192 3.86 12.59 3.02
N ASP A 193 2.89 12.23 3.85
CA ASP A 193 2.95 12.49 5.27
C ASP A 193 4.00 11.60 5.97
N ASN A 194 4.68 12.14 6.98
CA ASN A 194 5.72 11.44 7.73
C ASN A 194 5.18 10.66 8.94
N ARG A 195 3.86 10.56 9.07
CA ARG A 195 3.13 9.84 10.11
C ARG A 195 1.89 9.19 9.54
N PHE A 196 1.57 8.01 10.04
CA PHE A 196 0.22 7.47 9.97
C PHE A 196 -0.61 8.19 11.02
N ARG A 197 -1.77 8.74 10.65
CA ARG A 197 -2.72 9.38 11.57
C ARG A 197 -4.07 8.69 11.49
N GLY A 198 -4.51 8.13 12.61
CA GLY A 198 -5.79 7.44 12.71
C GLY A 198 -5.87 6.48 13.88
N GLN A 199 -7.09 6.04 14.20
CA GLN A 199 -7.35 5.08 15.26
C GLN A 199 -7.16 3.64 14.74
N PHE A 200 -5.90 3.21 14.60
CA PHE A 200 -5.55 1.87 14.13
C PHE A 200 -5.76 0.79 15.21
N PHE A 201 -5.65 1.15 16.48
CA PHE A 201 -5.77 0.25 17.64
C PHE A 201 -6.80 0.83 18.60
N GLU A 202 -7.79 0.00 18.98
CA GLU A 202 -8.92 0.43 19.83
C GLU A 202 -8.52 0.63 21.28
N ASP A 203 -7.49 -0.08 21.73
CA ASP A 203 -6.95 -0.12 23.09
C ASP A 203 -5.81 0.88 23.33
N ARG A 204 -5.53 1.78 22.37
CA ARG A 204 -4.44 2.76 22.46
C ARG A 204 -4.96 4.18 22.29
N GLU A 205 -4.47 5.09 23.13
CA GLU A 205 -4.70 6.52 22.99
C GLU A 205 -3.86 7.15 21.87
N ASN A 206 -2.70 6.53 21.54
CA ASN A 206 -1.84 7.00 20.47
C ASN A 206 -2.49 6.78 19.10
N THR A 207 -2.61 7.86 18.36
CA THR A 207 -3.19 7.89 16.99
C THR A 207 -2.17 8.26 15.93
N GLU A 208 -0.88 8.45 16.30
CA GLU A 208 0.19 8.81 15.36
C GLU A 208 1.33 7.79 15.39
N PHE A 209 1.67 7.22 14.22
CA PHE A 209 2.71 6.21 14.12
C PHE A 209 3.70 6.55 12.99
N LYS A 210 4.98 6.31 13.21
CA LYS A 210 6.02 6.38 12.15
C LYS A 210 6.02 5.13 11.28
N GLN A 211 5.72 4.00 11.90
CA GLN A 211 5.71 2.69 11.26
C GLN A 211 4.56 1.85 11.79
N LEU A 212 3.97 1.10 10.88
CA LEU A 212 3.04 0.01 11.18
C LEU A 212 3.64 -1.28 10.62
N LEU A 213 3.37 -2.40 11.28
CA LEU A 213 3.86 -3.70 10.86
C LEU A 213 2.69 -4.64 10.56
N LEU A 214 2.62 -5.12 9.34
CA LEU A 214 1.78 -6.25 8.95
C LEU A 214 2.58 -7.53 9.25
N ARG A 215 2.30 -8.15 10.41
CA ARG A 215 3.06 -9.29 10.91
C ARG A 215 2.39 -10.61 10.51
N ASN A 216 3.17 -11.52 9.93
CA ASN A 216 2.74 -12.87 9.55
C ASN A 216 2.75 -13.86 10.72
N THR A 217 2.81 -13.38 11.99
CA THR A 217 2.92 -14.20 13.20
C THR A 217 4.22 -15.00 13.41
N GLY A 218 5.19 -14.89 12.51
CA GLY A 218 6.51 -15.51 12.66
C GLY A 218 6.45 -17.03 12.71
N ASN A 219 7.04 -17.63 13.73
CA ASN A 219 7.10 -19.10 13.88
C ASN A 219 5.73 -19.76 14.15
N ASP A 220 4.72 -18.98 14.51
CA ASP A 220 3.36 -19.45 14.79
C ASP A 220 2.44 -19.44 13.55
N TRP A 221 2.96 -19.03 12.38
CA TRP A 221 2.21 -18.85 11.15
C TRP A 221 1.44 -20.11 10.69
N THR A 222 2.02 -21.29 10.87
CA THR A 222 1.41 -22.58 10.49
C THR A 222 0.62 -23.24 11.62
N SER A 223 0.43 -22.55 12.73
CA SER A 223 -0.20 -23.09 13.94
C SER A 223 -1.39 -22.22 14.36
N ALA A 224 -1.37 -21.70 15.58
CA ALA A 224 -2.48 -20.93 16.14
C ALA A 224 -2.53 -19.47 15.69
N MET A 225 -1.43 -18.92 15.18
CA MET A 225 -1.23 -17.51 14.82
C MET A 225 -1.43 -16.51 15.99
N LEU A 226 -1.72 -16.95 17.19
CA LEU A 226 -2.12 -16.12 18.33
C LEU A 226 -1.16 -16.17 19.53
N ARG A 227 -0.14 -17.03 19.53
CA ARG A 227 0.74 -17.22 20.71
C ARG A 227 1.37 -15.93 21.20
N ASP A 228 1.91 -15.13 20.28
CA ASP A 228 2.52 -13.84 20.62
C ASP A 228 1.50 -12.84 21.18
N VAL A 229 0.30 -12.80 20.61
CA VAL A 229 -0.81 -11.97 21.09
C VAL A 229 -1.22 -12.37 22.50
N VAL A 230 -1.49 -13.66 22.71
CA VAL A 230 -1.89 -14.18 24.02
C VAL A 230 -0.79 -13.94 25.06
N SER A 231 0.46 -14.18 24.70
CA SER A 231 1.59 -13.95 25.62
C SER A 231 1.69 -12.48 26.05
N GLN A 232 1.42 -11.53 25.13
CA GLN A 232 1.43 -10.11 25.47
C GLN A 232 0.18 -9.70 26.25
N SER A 233 -1.00 -10.22 25.92
CA SER A 233 -2.23 -9.89 26.67
C SER A 233 -2.23 -10.43 28.10
N LEU A 234 -1.50 -11.53 28.39
CA LEU A 234 -1.29 -12.00 29.75
C LEU A 234 -0.43 -11.04 30.60
N MET A 235 0.27 -10.12 29.95
CA MET A 235 1.08 -9.09 30.63
C MET A 235 0.34 -7.77 30.77
N ASP A 236 -0.90 -7.67 30.28
CA ASP A 236 -1.75 -6.48 30.45
C ASP A 236 -2.01 -6.26 31.95
N GLY A 237 -1.83 -5.01 32.40
CA GLY A 237 -1.90 -4.66 33.82
C GLY A 237 -0.57 -4.77 34.58
N LEU A 238 0.48 -5.31 33.96
CA LEU A 238 1.86 -5.20 34.43
C LEU A 238 2.51 -3.96 33.81
N ASP A 239 3.45 -3.35 34.53
CA ASP A 239 4.21 -2.19 34.00
C ASP A 239 5.25 -2.64 32.95
N LEU A 240 4.74 -3.22 31.84
CA LEU A 240 5.54 -3.72 30.72
C LEU A 240 5.06 -3.15 29.41
N ASN A 241 5.99 -2.81 28.53
CA ASN A 241 5.69 -2.36 27.19
C ASN A 241 5.20 -3.54 26.33
N THR A 242 3.91 -3.59 26.05
CA THR A 242 3.28 -4.49 25.10
C THR A 242 2.98 -3.77 23.78
N GLN A 243 3.09 -4.49 22.65
CA GLN A 243 2.73 -3.92 21.34
C GLN A 243 1.22 -4.03 21.12
N ALA A 244 0.61 -2.94 20.65
CA ALA A 244 -0.78 -2.98 20.20
C ALA A 244 -0.98 -4.03 19.09
N TYR A 245 -2.17 -4.60 19.04
CA TYR A 245 -2.53 -5.67 18.14
C TYR A 245 -3.91 -5.44 17.54
N ARG A 246 -4.04 -5.70 16.24
CA ARG A 246 -5.32 -5.79 15.56
C ARG A 246 -5.25 -6.81 14.43
N PRO A 247 -6.18 -7.78 14.33
CA PRO A 247 -6.25 -8.68 13.19
C PRO A 247 -6.74 -7.90 11.97
N VAL A 248 -6.11 -8.12 10.81
CA VAL A 248 -6.47 -7.48 9.56
C VAL A 248 -6.35 -8.46 8.39
N GLN A 249 -7.21 -8.35 7.41
CA GLN A 249 -6.99 -8.97 6.11
C GLN A 249 -6.13 -8.03 5.26
N VAL A 250 -5.20 -8.58 4.51
CA VAL A 250 -4.33 -7.80 3.63
C VAL A 250 -4.58 -8.18 2.18
N LEU A 251 -4.78 -7.16 1.36
CA LEU A 251 -4.75 -7.25 -0.09
C LEU A 251 -3.43 -6.65 -0.60
N LEU A 252 -2.85 -7.28 -1.59
CA LEU A 252 -1.70 -6.77 -2.32
C LEU A 252 -2.09 -6.62 -3.79
N ASN A 253 -2.12 -5.39 -4.28
CA ASN A 253 -2.57 -5.07 -5.64
C ASN A 253 -3.94 -5.68 -5.95
N GLY A 254 -4.90 -5.60 -5.03
CA GLY A 254 -6.24 -6.17 -5.16
C GLY A 254 -6.35 -7.67 -4.86
N ASN A 255 -5.24 -8.41 -4.80
CA ASN A 255 -5.24 -9.84 -4.54
C ASN A 255 -5.14 -10.14 -3.04
N TYR A 256 -5.92 -11.09 -2.54
CA TYR A 256 -5.88 -11.50 -1.14
C TYR A 256 -4.53 -12.13 -0.79
N LEU A 257 -3.80 -11.47 0.11
CA LEU A 257 -2.48 -11.93 0.56
C LEU A 257 -2.58 -12.82 1.81
N GLY A 258 -3.58 -12.59 2.67
CA GLY A 258 -3.77 -13.39 3.86
C GLY A 258 -4.26 -12.61 5.07
N LEU A 259 -4.35 -13.31 6.21
CA LEU A 259 -4.59 -12.76 7.53
C LEU A 259 -3.27 -12.32 8.15
N PHE A 260 -3.23 -11.09 8.67
CA PHE A 260 -2.05 -10.51 9.32
C PHE A 260 -2.43 -9.91 10.68
N HIS A 261 -1.42 -9.70 11.50
CA HIS A 261 -1.52 -8.89 12.70
C HIS A 261 -0.96 -7.51 12.41
N LEU A 262 -1.81 -6.49 12.40
CA LEU A 262 -1.33 -5.12 12.46
C LEU A 262 -0.74 -4.89 13.85
N ARG A 263 0.48 -4.34 13.88
CA ARG A 263 1.21 -3.98 15.08
C ARG A 263 1.75 -2.56 14.97
N GLU A 264 1.80 -1.87 16.07
CA GLU A 264 2.65 -0.70 16.17
C GLU A 264 4.12 -1.12 16.20
N ARG A 265 4.98 -0.24 15.75
CA ARG A 265 6.43 -0.39 15.92
C ARG A 265 6.95 0.82 16.65
N ALA A 266 7.50 0.57 17.84
CA ALA A 266 8.17 1.57 18.66
C ALA A 266 9.47 2.07 17.99
#